data_c16749d3a9ddc5ae5ee0b9dd89bff258
#
_entry.id   c16749d3a9ddc5ae5ee0b9dd89bff258
#
_cell.length_a   1.000
_cell.length_b   1.000
_cell.length_c   1.000
_cell.angle_alpha   90.00
_cell.angle_beta   90.00
_cell.angle_gamma   90.00
#
_symmetry.space_group_name_H-M   'P 1'
#
loop_
_entity.id
_entity.type
_entity.pdbx_description
1 polymer ?
#
loop_
_entity_poly.entity_id
_entity_poly.type
_entity_poly.pdbx_seq_one_letter_code
_entity_poly.pdbx_strand_id
1 'polypeptide(L)'
;MFASYYFDDMFSTLSHLFENPSALQLGWNSADYGLYTSGYSVLCVFGGLVVCGMLLDKWGVRITGSIFVAMMAGGAALVTYSLVSGLPPKTSLSVAYIGCMFFGLGSEIAGVAVTRSIAKWFKDGNMAFAMGLQLAIARLGTAFALVISPKLVAAKAVGQTYSLMETARPAFLGLALMAAGMVLWAAFVAMDAKFDRRAGLKDSVDTAEEDKFRFSDVLKLLKNKRFIAIALLCVFFYSSIISFKKFASAILIPRFDVPVEAASWMVSMLPFATVVFAPLFGIVVDKIGHGTRWMLIGAALALTAHLMLAFAPSGVPFYGYLAMVFLGFGYSLVPAAMWPSVPKIVPDKVLGTAFSLIYWVQNLGLMSFKMLAGKILADSNLDKGVSESGAVRVEVMFVSVCVVALVLAYALNLYSRRNPQMRLDLPDKS
;
A
#
# COMPACT_ATOMS: atom_id res chain seq x y z
N MET A 1 8.25 10.07 3.24
CA MET A 1 8.07 8.61 2.99
C MET A 1 7.94 7.80 4.28
N PHE A 2 8.94 7.74 5.18
CA PHE A 2 8.83 6.97 6.43
C PHE A 2 7.56 7.28 7.23
N ALA A 3 7.30 8.56 7.53
CA ALA A 3 6.16 9.01 8.30
C ALA A 3 4.80 8.68 7.66
N SER A 4 4.69 8.79 6.34
CA SER A 4 3.45 8.48 5.63
C SER A 4 3.11 6.99 5.68
N TYR A 5 4.11 6.12 5.50
CA TYR A 5 3.91 4.67 5.60
C TYR A 5 3.67 4.22 7.05
N TYR A 6 4.32 4.87 8.03
CA TYR A 6 3.98 4.67 9.43
C TYR A 6 2.52 4.97 9.72
N PHE A 7 2.05 6.17 9.33
CA PHE A 7 0.69 6.63 9.61
C PHE A 7 -0.38 5.77 8.91
N ASP A 8 -0.13 5.38 7.67
CA ASP A 8 -1.04 4.47 6.95
C ASP A 8 -1.20 3.13 7.65
N ASP A 9 -0.12 2.59 8.25
CA ASP A 9 -0.10 1.24 8.81
C ASP A 9 -0.24 1.17 10.34
N MET A 10 -0.35 2.30 11.05
CA MET A 10 -0.33 2.36 12.51
C MET A 10 -1.38 1.52 13.24
N PHE A 11 -2.54 1.29 12.61
CA PHE A 11 -3.61 0.46 13.17
C PHE A 11 -3.65 -0.98 12.62
N SER A 12 -2.79 -1.33 11.67
CA SER A 12 -2.84 -2.66 11.04
C SER A 12 -2.67 -3.82 12.03
N THR A 13 -1.82 -3.66 13.03
CA THR A 13 -1.59 -4.64 14.11
C THR A 13 -2.47 -4.41 15.34
N LEU A 14 -3.34 -3.40 15.31
CA LEU A 14 -4.33 -3.09 16.31
C LEU A 14 -5.77 -3.33 15.80
N SER A 15 -5.92 -3.90 14.61
CA SER A 15 -7.23 -4.11 13.98
C SER A 15 -8.17 -5.01 14.80
N HIS A 16 -7.62 -5.91 15.61
CA HIS A 16 -8.39 -6.74 16.56
C HIS A 16 -9.17 -5.92 17.59
N LEU A 17 -8.77 -4.69 17.92
CA LEU A 17 -9.50 -3.82 18.85
C LEU A 17 -10.87 -3.44 18.30
N PHE A 18 -11.01 -3.32 16.99
CA PHE A 18 -12.27 -2.96 16.32
C PHE A 18 -13.27 -4.12 16.22
N GLU A 19 -12.87 -5.33 16.60
CA GLU A 19 -13.78 -6.47 16.66
C GLU A 19 -14.66 -6.45 17.91
N ASN A 20 -14.27 -5.69 18.94
CA ASN A 20 -15.05 -5.49 20.16
C ASN A 20 -15.27 -3.99 20.41
N PRO A 21 -16.24 -3.36 19.73
CA PRO A 21 -16.48 -1.93 19.85
C PRO A 21 -16.91 -1.49 21.28
N SER A 22 -17.46 -2.39 22.09
CA SER A 22 -17.80 -2.10 23.49
C SER A 22 -16.54 -1.95 24.39
N ALA A 23 -15.41 -2.50 23.97
CA ALA A 23 -14.13 -2.33 24.67
C ALA A 23 -13.38 -1.07 24.22
N LEU A 24 -13.90 -0.29 23.25
CA LEU A 24 -13.33 0.94 22.76
C LEU A 24 -14.23 2.13 23.08
N GLN A 25 -13.72 3.15 23.79
CA GLN A 25 -14.46 4.41 23.94
C GLN A 25 -14.77 5.07 22.58
N LEU A 26 -13.94 4.82 21.56
CA LEU A 26 -14.14 5.29 20.20
C LEU A 26 -15.42 4.71 19.55
N GLY A 27 -15.85 3.51 19.97
CA GLY A 27 -17.06 2.83 19.52
C GLY A 27 -17.08 2.40 18.05
N TRP A 28 -15.91 2.36 17.37
CA TRP A 28 -15.80 1.86 16.00
C TRP A 28 -15.72 0.34 15.98
N ASN A 29 -16.38 -0.27 15.00
CA ASN A 29 -16.27 -1.69 14.70
C ASN A 29 -15.35 -1.95 13.49
N SER A 30 -15.18 -3.22 13.11
CA SER A 30 -14.33 -3.61 11.98
C SER A 30 -14.80 -3.04 10.64
N ALA A 31 -16.11 -2.83 10.43
CA ALA A 31 -16.62 -2.19 9.22
C ALA A 31 -16.26 -0.70 9.19
N ASP A 32 -16.36 -0.01 10.34
CA ASP A 32 -15.95 1.39 10.48
C ASP A 32 -14.45 1.55 10.20
N TYR A 33 -13.63 0.64 10.72
CA TYR A 33 -12.20 0.61 10.44
C TYR A 33 -11.90 0.34 8.95
N GLY A 34 -12.64 -0.59 8.33
CA GLY A 34 -12.54 -0.86 6.89
C GLY A 34 -12.91 0.36 6.04
N LEU A 35 -13.98 1.07 6.43
CA LEU A 35 -14.38 2.33 5.79
C LEU A 35 -13.28 3.39 5.97
N TYR A 36 -12.81 3.62 7.19
CA TYR A 36 -11.73 4.56 7.48
C TYR A 36 -10.50 4.31 6.60
N THR A 37 -9.98 3.08 6.57
CA THR A 37 -8.79 2.74 5.80
C THR A 37 -8.99 2.81 4.28
N SER A 38 -10.22 2.63 3.80
CA SER A 38 -10.56 2.80 2.38
C SER A 38 -10.45 4.25 1.91
N GLY A 39 -10.63 5.20 2.82
CA GLY A 39 -10.54 6.64 2.58
C GLY A 39 -9.22 7.04 1.90
N TYR A 40 -8.12 6.37 2.23
CA TYR A 40 -6.83 6.59 1.58
C TYR A 40 -6.91 6.60 0.05
N SER A 41 -7.69 5.70 -0.54
CA SER A 41 -7.75 5.51 -1.99
C SER A 41 -8.85 6.33 -2.67
N VAL A 42 -9.80 6.90 -1.94
CA VAL A 42 -11.00 7.53 -2.52
C VAL A 42 -10.66 8.67 -3.48
N LEU A 43 -9.92 9.68 -3.01
CA LEU A 43 -9.55 10.80 -3.88
C LEU A 43 -8.65 10.39 -5.04
N CYS A 44 -7.82 9.35 -4.84
CA CYS A 44 -7.00 8.78 -5.90
C CYS A 44 -7.85 8.17 -7.02
N VAL A 45 -8.93 7.46 -6.66
CA VAL A 45 -9.89 6.86 -7.60
C VAL A 45 -10.72 7.92 -8.32
N PHE A 46 -11.19 8.94 -7.62
CA PHE A 46 -12.04 9.99 -8.21
C PHE A 46 -11.25 11.11 -8.92
N GLY A 47 -10.13 10.78 -9.53
CA GLY A 47 -9.38 11.65 -10.44
C GLY A 47 -8.28 12.50 -9.78
N GLY A 48 -8.12 12.42 -8.47
CA GLY A 48 -7.12 13.19 -7.74
C GLY A 48 -5.69 12.98 -8.26
N LEU A 49 -5.30 11.75 -8.58
CA LEU A 49 -3.96 11.45 -9.12
C LEU A 49 -3.70 12.16 -10.45
N VAL A 50 -4.70 12.21 -11.35
CA VAL A 50 -4.56 12.86 -12.67
C VAL A 50 -4.45 14.37 -12.50
N VAL A 51 -5.36 14.98 -11.74
CA VAL A 51 -5.37 16.43 -11.49
C VAL A 51 -4.07 16.85 -10.81
N CYS A 52 -3.64 16.12 -9.79
CA CYS A 52 -2.44 16.46 -9.03
C CYS A 52 -1.15 16.23 -9.83
N GLY A 53 -1.13 15.22 -10.73
CA GLY A 53 -0.05 15.04 -11.68
C GLY A 53 0.10 16.25 -12.61
N MET A 54 -1.00 16.77 -13.15
CA MET A 54 -1.00 17.99 -13.96
C MET A 54 -0.54 19.23 -13.18
N LEU A 55 -0.93 19.34 -11.90
CA LEU A 55 -0.46 20.42 -11.03
C LEU A 55 1.05 20.30 -10.78
N LEU A 56 1.56 19.09 -10.59
CA LEU A 56 2.98 18.84 -10.40
C LEU A 56 3.79 19.22 -11.65
N ASP A 57 3.24 18.98 -12.84
CA ASP A 57 3.85 19.39 -14.11
C ASP A 57 3.83 20.91 -14.30
N LYS A 58 2.74 21.57 -13.89
CA LYS A 58 2.55 23.00 -14.09
C LYS A 58 3.29 23.86 -13.07
N TRP A 59 3.27 23.49 -11.78
CA TRP A 59 3.82 24.30 -10.68
C TRP A 59 5.16 23.79 -10.15
N GLY A 60 5.62 22.63 -10.66
CA GLY A 60 6.87 22.01 -10.24
C GLY A 60 6.81 21.36 -8.87
N VAL A 61 7.89 20.66 -8.55
CA VAL A 61 8.01 19.81 -7.35
C VAL A 61 7.94 20.61 -6.05
N ARG A 62 8.52 21.82 -6.00
CA ARG A 62 8.60 22.64 -4.77
C ARG A 62 7.22 23.07 -4.31
N ILE A 63 6.44 23.72 -5.18
CA ILE A 63 5.11 24.25 -4.83
C ILE A 63 4.14 23.10 -4.61
N THR A 64 4.00 22.23 -5.61
CA THR A 64 3.03 21.13 -5.55
C THR A 64 3.39 20.15 -4.43
N GLY A 65 4.65 19.77 -4.30
CA GLY A 65 5.10 18.91 -3.21
C GLY A 65 4.82 19.50 -1.82
N SER A 66 5.02 20.81 -1.64
CA SER A 66 4.72 21.49 -0.36
C SER A 66 3.23 21.48 -0.04
N ILE A 67 2.37 21.73 -1.03
CA ILE A 67 0.91 21.66 -0.85
C ILE A 67 0.49 20.25 -0.42
N PHE A 68 1.00 19.22 -1.09
CA PHE A 68 0.59 17.84 -0.79
C PHE A 68 1.21 17.29 0.48
N VAL A 69 2.43 17.68 0.85
CA VAL A 69 3.00 17.37 2.18
C VAL A 69 2.18 18.05 3.29
N ALA A 70 1.75 19.30 3.10
CA ALA A 70 0.88 19.98 4.06
C ALA A 70 -0.52 19.33 4.13
N MET A 71 -1.09 18.95 2.97
CA MET A 71 -2.37 18.25 2.91
C MET A 71 -2.32 16.87 3.59
N MET A 72 -1.24 16.12 3.40
CA MET A 72 -1.00 14.85 4.09
C MET A 72 -0.94 15.05 5.61
N ALA A 73 -0.19 16.04 6.09
CA ALA A 73 -0.09 16.34 7.50
C ALA A 73 -1.40 16.85 8.10
N GLY A 74 -2.14 17.70 7.37
CA GLY A 74 -3.48 18.17 7.75
C GLY A 74 -4.49 17.03 7.84
N GLY A 75 -4.46 16.10 6.88
CA GLY A 75 -5.26 14.86 6.91
C GLY A 75 -4.94 14.01 8.13
N ALA A 76 -3.65 13.80 8.43
CA ALA A 76 -3.22 13.09 9.63
C ALA A 76 -3.65 13.79 10.93
N ALA A 77 -3.61 15.11 10.97
CA ALA A 77 -4.08 15.90 12.11
C ALA A 77 -5.61 15.73 12.31
N LEU A 78 -6.40 15.75 11.23
CA LEU A 78 -7.84 15.50 11.28
C LEU A 78 -8.16 14.09 11.79
N VAL A 79 -7.43 13.07 11.33
CA VAL A 79 -7.57 11.70 11.86
C VAL A 79 -7.25 11.68 13.34
N THR A 80 -6.13 12.24 13.76
CA THR A 80 -5.72 12.25 15.17
C THR A 80 -6.73 13.01 16.04
N TYR A 81 -7.23 14.15 15.56
CA TYR A 81 -8.29 14.91 16.23
C TYR A 81 -9.57 14.05 16.42
N SER A 82 -10.00 13.36 15.37
CA SER A 82 -11.22 12.53 15.44
C SER A 82 -11.15 11.44 16.51
N LEU A 83 -9.94 10.90 16.75
CA LEU A 83 -9.72 9.84 17.73
C LEU A 83 -9.79 10.31 19.18
N VAL A 84 -9.56 11.59 19.46
CA VAL A 84 -9.49 12.15 20.82
C VAL A 84 -10.62 13.14 21.15
N SER A 85 -11.39 13.56 20.15
CA SER A 85 -12.37 14.65 20.27
C SER A 85 -13.59 14.33 21.13
N GLY A 86 -13.81 13.05 21.46
CA GLY A 86 -15.03 12.62 22.18
C GLY A 86 -16.33 12.79 21.37
N LEU A 87 -16.22 12.98 20.06
CA LEU A 87 -17.37 13.04 19.15
C LEU A 87 -18.13 11.71 19.12
N PRO A 88 -19.45 11.72 18.83
CA PRO A 88 -20.21 10.49 18.62
C PRO A 88 -19.50 9.60 17.56
N PRO A 89 -19.52 8.25 17.70
CA PRO A 89 -18.74 7.33 16.85
C PRO A 89 -18.91 7.58 15.35
N LYS A 90 -20.13 7.83 14.86
CA LYS A 90 -20.39 8.11 13.43
C LYS A 90 -19.78 9.43 12.98
N THR A 91 -19.81 10.47 13.81
CA THR A 91 -19.21 11.78 13.48
C THR A 91 -17.69 11.69 13.52
N SER A 92 -17.13 11.05 14.55
CA SER A 92 -15.69 10.76 14.64
C SER A 92 -15.22 10.01 13.41
N LEU A 93 -15.92 8.94 13.00
CA LEU A 93 -15.61 8.18 11.78
C LEU A 93 -15.65 9.06 10.52
N SER A 94 -16.65 9.93 10.38
CA SER A 94 -16.76 10.81 9.22
C SER A 94 -15.57 11.78 9.13
N VAL A 95 -15.17 12.36 10.27
CA VAL A 95 -13.99 13.25 10.34
C VAL A 95 -12.69 12.49 10.02
N ALA A 96 -12.53 11.29 10.58
CA ALA A 96 -11.38 10.43 10.30
C ALA A 96 -11.32 10.02 8.83
N TYR A 97 -12.47 9.69 8.24
CA TYR A 97 -12.56 9.29 6.83
C TYR A 97 -12.14 10.43 5.91
N ILE A 98 -12.65 11.65 6.13
CA ILE A 98 -12.23 12.84 5.39
C ILE A 98 -10.72 13.10 5.59
N GLY A 99 -10.25 13.01 6.83
CA GLY A 99 -8.82 13.14 7.13
C GLY A 99 -7.97 12.10 6.38
N CYS A 100 -8.44 10.85 6.34
CA CYS A 100 -7.77 9.77 5.59
C CYS A 100 -7.78 10.00 4.07
N MET A 101 -8.84 10.60 3.51
CA MET A 101 -8.90 10.97 2.10
C MET A 101 -7.82 12.00 1.74
N PHE A 102 -7.70 13.08 2.51
CA PHE A 102 -6.65 14.09 2.30
C PHE A 102 -5.26 13.52 2.56
N PHE A 103 -5.10 12.72 3.60
CA PHE A 103 -3.85 12.03 3.90
C PHE A 103 -3.41 11.15 2.72
N GLY A 104 -4.30 10.31 2.19
CA GLY A 104 -3.99 9.37 1.12
C GLY A 104 -3.55 10.07 -0.18
N LEU A 105 -4.32 11.05 -0.64
CA LEU A 105 -3.97 11.81 -1.85
C LEU A 105 -2.65 12.59 -1.63
N GLY A 106 -2.49 13.21 -0.45
CA GLY A 106 -1.26 13.92 -0.09
C GLY A 106 -0.04 13.00 -0.09
N SER A 107 -0.18 11.79 0.46
CA SER A 107 0.88 10.78 0.53
C SER A 107 1.32 10.29 -0.86
N GLU A 108 0.37 9.96 -1.73
CA GLU A 108 0.65 9.49 -3.10
C GLU A 108 1.42 10.56 -3.90
N ILE A 109 0.94 11.80 -3.90
CA ILE A 109 1.57 12.88 -4.67
C ILE A 109 2.90 13.31 -4.06
N ALA A 110 3.01 13.36 -2.73
CA ALA A 110 4.29 13.60 -2.06
C ALA A 110 5.33 12.52 -2.45
N GLY A 111 4.89 11.26 -2.59
CA GLY A 111 5.72 10.17 -3.09
C GLY A 111 6.25 10.43 -4.50
N VAL A 112 5.38 10.87 -5.41
CA VAL A 112 5.76 11.25 -6.79
C VAL A 112 6.73 12.44 -6.78
N ALA A 113 6.48 13.46 -5.94
CA ALA A 113 7.36 14.62 -5.81
C ALA A 113 8.76 14.23 -5.32
N VAL A 114 8.88 13.33 -4.33
CA VAL A 114 10.16 12.80 -3.86
C VAL A 114 10.87 12.04 -4.97
N THR A 115 10.18 11.17 -5.70
CA THR A 115 10.75 10.40 -6.81
C THR A 115 11.30 11.32 -7.92
N ARG A 116 10.55 12.37 -8.30
CA ARG A 116 11.03 13.38 -9.27
C ARG A 116 12.24 14.16 -8.74
N SER A 117 12.25 14.48 -7.45
CA SER A 117 13.40 15.14 -6.81
C SER A 117 14.66 14.29 -6.90
N ILE A 118 14.54 12.99 -6.61
CA ILE A 118 15.65 12.03 -6.73
C ILE A 118 16.13 11.97 -8.18
N ALA A 119 15.23 11.86 -9.15
CA ALA A 119 15.60 11.84 -10.57
C ALA A 119 16.35 13.09 -10.99
N LYS A 120 15.95 14.28 -10.48
CA LYS A 120 16.63 15.56 -10.75
C LYS A 120 18.04 15.60 -10.14
N TRP A 121 18.17 15.21 -8.87
CA TRP A 121 19.41 15.38 -8.12
C TRP A 121 20.47 14.30 -8.41
N PHE A 122 20.04 13.11 -8.84
CA PHE A 122 20.90 11.96 -9.12
C PHE A 122 20.96 11.62 -10.62
N LYS A 123 20.64 12.58 -11.50
CA LYS A 123 20.61 12.40 -12.95
C LYS A 123 21.94 11.86 -13.50
N ASP A 124 23.06 12.32 -12.95
CA ASP A 124 24.41 11.99 -13.45
C ASP A 124 25.05 10.76 -12.75
N GLY A 125 24.31 10.05 -11.92
CA GLY A 125 24.77 8.82 -11.28
C GLY A 125 24.04 8.44 -10.01
N ASN A 126 24.12 7.18 -9.62
CA ASN A 126 23.53 6.60 -8.40
C ASN A 126 21.99 6.73 -8.26
N MET A 127 21.27 7.03 -9.36
CA MET A 127 19.81 7.19 -9.32
C MET A 127 19.10 5.92 -8.84
N ALA A 128 19.52 4.75 -9.33
CA ALA A 128 18.94 3.46 -8.92
C ALA A 128 19.13 3.21 -7.42
N PHE A 129 20.30 3.53 -6.87
CA PHE A 129 20.56 3.44 -5.42
C PHE A 129 19.63 4.37 -4.62
N ALA A 130 19.50 5.63 -5.02
CA ALA A 130 18.66 6.61 -4.35
C ALA A 130 17.17 6.23 -4.38
N MET A 131 16.68 5.71 -5.52
CA MET A 131 15.32 5.16 -5.65
C MET A 131 15.12 3.93 -4.77
N GLY A 132 16.08 3.02 -4.73
CA GLY A 132 16.05 1.85 -3.84
C GLY A 132 16.03 2.25 -2.37
N LEU A 133 16.83 3.23 -1.98
CA LEU A 133 16.86 3.76 -0.61
C LEU A 133 15.53 4.40 -0.21
N GLN A 134 14.90 5.16 -1.12
CA GLN A 134 13.56 5.71 -0.91
C GLN A 134 12.54 4.60 -0.58
N LEU A 135 12.52 3.53 -1.36
CA LEU A 135 11.61 2.40 -1.14
C LEU A 135 11.91 1.68 0.18
N ALA A 136 13.19 1.47 0.49
CA ALA A 136 13.60 0.86 1.76
C ALA A 136 13.13 1.68 2.97
N ILE A 137 13.32 3.01 2.94
CA ILE A 137 12.85 3.94 3.99
C ILE A 137 11.32 3.87 4.13
N ALA A 138 10.58 3.79 3.04
CA ALA A 138 9.13 3.63 3.06
C ALA A 138 8.73 2.32 3.75
N ARG A 139 9.34 1.20 3.38
CA ARG A 139 9.08 -0.11 3.98
C ARG A 139 9.47 -0.19 5.46
N LEU A 140 10.56 0.47 5.86
CA LEU A 140 10.94 0.61 7.27
C LEU A 140 9.88 1.40 8.05
N GLY A 141 9.23 2.41 7.45
CA GLY A 141 8.09 3.11 8.05
C GLY A 141 6.93 2.18 8.38
N THR A 142 6.54 1.32 7.42
CA THR A 142 5.55 0.25 7.65
C THR A 142 6.00 -0.70 8.75
N ALA A 143 7.22 -1.24 8.68
CA ALA A 143 7.73 -2.18 9.68
C ALA A 143 7.73 -1.57 11.09
N PHE A 144 8.15 -0.32 11.21
CA PHE A 144 8.13 0.42 12.47
C PHE A 144 6.71 0.59 13.02
N ALA A 145 5.73 0.93 12.15
CA ALA A 145 4.32 1.01 12.54
C ALA A 145 3.81 -0.32 13.12
N LEU A 146 4.08 -1.42 12.42
CA LEU A 146 3.60 -2.75 12.81
C LEU A 146 4.18 -3.23 14.15
N VAL A 147 5.44 -2.90 14.45
CA VAL A 147 6.13 -3.33 15.70
C VAL A 147 5.85 -2.39 16.87
N ILE A 148 5.79 -1.08 16.63
CA ILE A 148 5.72 -0.08 17.71
C ILE A 148 4.27 0.18 18.14
N SER A 149 3.28 0.17 17.22
CA SER A 149 1.91 0.51 17.59
C SER A 149 1.31 -0.36 18.69
N PRO A 150 1.50 -1.69 18.74
CA PRO A 150 1.02 -2.50 19.86
C PRO A 150 1.69 -2.16 21.20
N LYS A 151 2.95 -1.69 21.18
CA LYS A 151 3.65 -1.27 22.41
C LYS A 151 3.13 0.06 22.94
N LEU A 152 2.57 0.90 22.09
CA LEU A 152 1.93 2.16 22.48
C LEU A 152 0.55 1.97 23.08
N VAL A 153 -0.15 0.90 22.66
CA VAL A 153 -1.48 0.54 23.14
C VAL A 153 -1.37 -0.75 23.94
N ALA A 154 -1.07 -0.62 25.23
CA ALA A 154 -0.89 -1.78 26.11
C ALA A 154 -2.13 -2.68 26.13
N ALA A 155 -1.94 -3.98 26.07
CA ALA A 155 -3.02 -4.95 26.19
C ALA A 155 -3.76 -4.80 27.52
N LYS A 156 -5.08 -4.91 27.50
CA LYS A 156 -5.93 -4.78 28.67
C LYS A 156 -6.55 -6.12 29.06
N ALA A 157 -6.87 -6.26 30.35
CA ALA A 157 -7.60 -7.41 30.85
C ALA A 157 -9.03 -7.41 30.29
N VAL A 158 -9.64 -8.60 30.23
CA VAL A 158 -11.04 -8.77 29.81
C VAL A 158 -11.97 -7.91 30.66
N GLY A 159 -12.84 -7.14 30.04
CA GLY A 159 -13.77 -6.22 30.69
C GLY A 159 -13.26 -4.79 30.90
N GLN A 160 -12.00 -4.49 30.57
CA GLN A 160 -11.48 -3.13 30.56
C GLN A 160 -11.66 -2.47 29.20
N THR A 161 -11.96 -1.17 29.21
CA THR A 161 -12.14 -0.37 27.98
C THR A 161 -10.90 0.44 27.67
N TYR A 162 -10.57 0.55 26.37
CA TYR A 162 -9.51 1.43 25.87
C TYR A 162 -10.04 2.86 25.78
N SER A 163 -9.36 3.79 26.42
CA SER A 163 -9.69 5.22 26.32
C SER A 163 -9.37 5.79 24.94
N LEU A 164 -9.98 6.93 24.60
CA LEU A 164 -9.69 7.65 23.36
C LEU A 164 -8.20 7.99 23.23
N MET A 165 -7.58 8.45 24.32
CA MET A 165 -6.18 8.83 24.35
C MET A 165 -5.25 7.63 24.14
N GLU A 166 -5.56 6.48 24.74
CA GLU A 166 -4.77 5.25 24.54
C GLU A 166 -4.83 4.77 23.11
N THR A 167 -6.02 4.76 22.52
CA THR A 167 -6.23 4.37 21.11
C THR A 167 -5.52 5.32 20.15
N ALA A 168 -5.41 6.60 20.50
CA ALA A 168 -4.79 7.62 19.65
C ALA A 168 -3.26 7.71 19.75
N ARG A 169 -2.60 7.04 20.70
CA ARG A 169 -1.14 7.13 20.87
C ARG A 169 -0.35 6.85 19.59
N PRO A 170 -0.66 5.81 18.78
CA PRO A 170 0.02 5.60 17.50
C PRO A 170 -0.16 6.77 16.54
N ALA A 171 -1.35 7.40 16.51
CA ALA A 171 -1.62 8.55 15.65
C ALA A 171 -0.83 9.80 16.08
N PHE A 172 -0.66 10.04 17.39
CA PHE A 172 0.21 11.11 17.89
C PHE A 172 1.66 10.92 17.49
N LEU A 173 2.19 9.71 17.61
CA LEU A 173 3.54 9.42 17.12
C LEU A 173 3.66 9.65 15.62
N GLY A 174 2.66 9.21 14.85
CA GLY A 174 2.61 9.44 13.41
C GLY A 174 2.57 10.92 13.05
N LEU A 175 1.80 11.72 13.79
CA LEU A 175 1.71 13.16 13.60
C LEU A 175 3.06 13.85 13.94
N ALA A 176 3.74 13.42 15.00
CA ALA A 176 5.07 13.92 15.34
C ALA A 176 6.10 13.60 14.25
N LEU A 177 6.08 12.37 13.72
CA LEU A 177 6.92 11.97 12.59
C LEU A 177 6.62 12.78 11.33
N MET A 178 5.34 13.12 11.08
CA MET A 178 4.94 13.98 9.98
C MET A 178 5.44 15.41 10.16
N ALA A 179 5.33 15.97 11.35
CA ALA A 179 5.87 17.29 11.65
C ALA A 179 7.38 17.35 11.40
N ALA A 180 8.14 16.34 11.83
CA ALA A 180 9.55 16.20 11.51
C ALA A 180 9.78 16.10 9.99
N GLY A 181 8.95 15.32 9.29
CA GLY A 181 8.98 15.20 7.83
C GLY A 181 8.72 16.52 7.11
N MET A 182 7.80 17.36 7.61
CA MET A 182 7.54 18.71 7.07
C MET A 182 8.76 19.63 7.23
N VAL A 183 9.43 19.58 8.36
CA VAL A 183 10.68 20.36 8.59
C VAL A 183 11.75 19.92 7.59
N LEU A 184 11.96 18.63 7.41
CA LEU A 184 12.91 18.08 6.44
C LEU A 184 12.53 18.46 5.00
N TRP A 185 11.23 18.45 4.67
CA TRP A 185 10.75 18.90 3.36
C TRP A 185 11.01 20.37 3.13
N ALA A 186 10.76 21.23 4.12
CA ALA A 186 11.06 22.66 4.03
C ALA A 186 12.56 22.93 3.83
N ALA A 187 13.42 22.19 4.54
CA ALA A 187 14.87 22.22 4.35
C ALA A 187 15.26 21.80 2.92
N PHE A 188 14.67 20.70 2.42
CA PHE A 188 14.88 20.26 1.03
C PHE A 188 14.48 21.33 0.02
N VAL A 189 13.29 21.96 0.16
CA VAL A 189 12.82 23.03 -0.75
C VAL A 189 13.80 24.19 -0.76
N ALA A 190 14.33 24.60 0.39
CA ALA A 190 15.32 25.67 0.49
C ALA A 190 16.66 25.28 -0.21
N MET A 191 17.08 24.02 -0.05
CA MET A 191 18.29 23.50 -0.71
C MET A 191 18.10 23.40 -2.23
N ASP A 192 16.97 22.90 -2.70
CA ASP A 192 16.64 22.77 -4.12
C ASP A 192 16.55 24.14 -4.80
N ALA A 193 15.95 25.13 -4.15
CA ALA A 193 15.92 26.50 -4.64
C ALA A 193 17.33 27.12 -4.75
N LYS A 194 18.21 26.82 -3.79
CA LYS A 194 19.61 27.29 -3.84
C LYS A 194 20.42 26.58 -4.93
N PHE A 195 20.16 25.29 -5.14
CA PHE A 195 20.77 24.51 -6.20
C PHE A 195 20.42 25.10 -7.58
N ASP A 196 19.14 25.34 -7.87
CA ASP A 196 18.70 25.87 -9.16
C ASP A 196 19.27 27.26 -9.44
N ARG A 197 19.32 28.15 -8.43
CA ARG A 197 19.96 29.46 -8.57
C ARG A 197 21.44 29.35 -8.94
N ARG A 198 22.17 28.40 -8.36
CA ARG A 198 23.59 28.18 -8.65
C ARG A 198 23.84 27.55 -10.03
N ALA A 199 22.93 26.65 -10.44
CA ALA A 199 23.00 25.97 -11.74
C ALA A 199 22.46 26.82 -12.90
N GLY A 200 21.91 28.02 -12.63
CA GLY A 200 21.28 28.88 -13.65
C GLY A 200 20.03 28.25 -14.29
N LEU A 201 19.46 27.22 -13.64
CA LEU A 201 18.27 26.53 -14.11
C LEU A 201 17.06 27.40 -13.78
N LYS A 202 16.29 27.80 -14.82
CA LYS A 202 14.96 28.34 -14.62
C LYS A 202 14.04 27.21 -14.13
N ASP A 203 13.01 27.54 -13.36
CA ASP A 203 11.95 26.61 -12.90
C ASP A 203 11.10 26.00 -14.06
N SER A 204 11.71 25.81 -15.24
CA SER A 204 11.06 25.19 -16.38
C SER A 204 11.05 23.67 -16.17
N VAL A 205 9.88 23.17 -15.80
CA VAL A 205 9.56 21.75 -15.95
C VAL A 205 9.40 21.53 -17.46
N ASP A 206 10.51 21.24 -18.15
CA ASP A 206 10.46 20.63 -19.47
C ASP A 206 9.98 19.18 -19.29
N THR A 207 8.69 19.01 -18.98
CA THR A 207 8.00 17.78 -19.32
C THR A 207 7.89 17.79 -20.83
N ALA A 208 8.61 16.88 -21.46
CA ALA A 208 8.47 16.62 -22.89
C ALA A 208 6.96 16.55 -23.20
N GLU A 209 6.52 17.21 -24.28
CA GLU A 209 5.10 17.18 -24.67
C GLU A 209 4.55 15.77 -24.88
N GLU A 210 5.44 14.79 -24.96
CA GLU A 210 5.19 13.37 -25.12
C GLU A 210 4.56 12.70 -23.87
N ASP A 211 4.74 13.25 -22.66
CA ASP A 211 4.25 12.68 -21.40
C ASP A 211 2.85 13.20 -20.96
N LYS A 212 2.21 14.05 -21.79
CA LYS A 212 0.89 14.57 -21.45
C LYS A 212 -0.17 13.47 -21.60
N PHE A 213 -0.92 13.22 -20.52
CA PHE A 213 -2.07 12.33 -20.50
C PHE A 213 -3.06 12.69 -21.63
N ARG A 214 -3.39 11.70 -22.48
CA ARG A 214 -4.38 11.84 -23.55
C ARG A 214 -5.47 10.80 -23.39
N PHE A 215 -6.72 11.24 -23.35
CA PHE A 215 -7.88 10.34 -23.23
C PHE A 215 -7.95 9.29 -24.36
N SER A 216 -7.48 9.64 -25.57
CA SER A 216 -7.41 8.72 -26.72
C SER A 216 -6.49 7.51 -26.45
N ASP A 217 -5.46 7.70 -25.62
CA ASP A 217 -4.48 6.66 -25.34
C ASP A 217 -5.02 5.67 -24.29
N VAL A 218 -5.89 6.12 -23.39
CA VAL A 218 -6.63 5.24 -22.46
C VAL A 218 -7.45 4.23 -23.26
N LEU A 219 -8.18 4.66 -24.29
CA LEU A 219 -8.99 3.76 -25.11
C LEU A 219 -8.15 2.73 -25.87
N LYS A 220 -6.92 3.09 -26.31
CA LYS A 220 -5.99 2.15 -26.93
C LYS A 220 -5.48 1.12 -25.92
N LEU A 221 -5.15 1.55 -24.70
CA LEU A 221 -4.70 0.67 -23.64
C LEU A 221 -5.80 -0.31 -23.22
N LEU A 222 -7.06 0.14 -23.11
CA LEU A 222 -8.21 -0.72 -22.79
C LEU A 222 -8.54 -1.74 -23.86
N LYS A 223 -8.04 -1.58 -25.10
CA LYS A 223 -8.12 -2.61 -26.16
C LYS A 223 -6.98 -3.62 -26.09
N ASN A 224 -5.91 -3.34 -25.36
CA ASN A 224 -4.77 -4.24 -25.23
C ASN A 224 -5.04 -5.27 -24.12
N LYS A 225 -5.45 -6.48 -24.51
CA LYS A 225 -5.79 -7.57 -23.59
C LYS A 225 -4.67 -7.92 -22.59
N ARG A 226 -3.40 -7.73 -22.96
CA ARG A 226 -2.24 -7.99 -22.09
C ARG A 226 -2.09 -6.93 -21.03
N PHE A 227 -2.26 -5.68 -21.44
CA PHE A 227 -2.26 -4.56 -20.51
C PHE A 227 -3.39 -4.72 -19.48
N ILE A 228 -4.60 -5.08 -19.92
CA ILE A 228 -5.72 -5.37 -19.01
C ILE A 228 -5.38 -6.52 -18.06
N ALA A 229 -4.79 -7.61 -18.56
CA ALA A 229 -4.43 -8.75 -17.72
C ALA A 229 -3.39 -8.37 -16.66
N ILE A 230 -2.37 -7.56 -16.99
CA ILE A 230 -1.39 -7.05 -16.03
C ILE A 230 -2.06 -6.08 -15.03
N ALA A 231 -2.91 -5.17 -15.50
CA ALA A 231 -3.63 -4.23 -14.64
C ALA A 231 -4.55 -4.96 -13.65
N LEU A 232 -5.31 -5.96 -14.10
CA LEU A 232 -6.14 -6.78 -13.24
C LEU A 232 -5.32 -7.66 -12.29
N LEU A 233 -4.20 -8.25 -12.76
CA LEU A 233 -3.28 -8.96 -11.88
C LEU A 233 -2.79 -8.05 -10.76
N CYS A 234 -2.41 -6.81 -11.08
CA CYS A 234 -2.02 -5.81 -10.10
C CYS A 234 -3.13 -5.58 -9.06
N VAL A 235 -4.38 -5.36 -9.51
CA VAL A 235 -5.53 -5.14 -8.62
C VAL A 235 -5.69 -6.30 -7.64
N PHE A 236 -5.87 -7.51 -8.15
CA PHE A 236 -6.20 -8.66 -7.32
C PHE A 236 -5.03 -9.07 -6.42
N PHE A 237 -3.81 -9.07 -6.93
CA PHE A 237 -2.63 -9.42 -6.16
C PHE A 237 -2.36 -8.42 -5.03
N TYR A 238 -2.31 -7.12 -5.33
CA TYR A 238 -2.04 -6.12 -4.28
C TYR A 238 -3.20 -6.00 -3.29
N SER A 239 -4.44 -6.16 -3.75
CA SER A 239 -5.61 -6.10 -2.85
C SER A 239 -5.63 -7.25 -1.84
N SER A 240 -5.19 -8.46 -2.22
CA SER A 240 -5.11 -9.57 -1.27
C SER A 240 -4.10 -9.29 -0.15
N ILE A 241 -2.93 -8.77 -0.46
CA ILE A 241 -1.85 -8.59 0.51
C ILE A 241 -2.01 -7.31 1.34
N ILE A 242 -2.29 -6.16 0.68
CA ILE A 242 -2.37 -4.87 1.37
C ILE A 242 -3.63 -4.79 2.22
N SER A 243 -4.78 -5.30 1.72
CA SER A 243 -6.01 -5.33 2.53
C SER A 243 -5.90 -6.32 3.69
N PHE A 244 -5.32 -7.52 3.46
CA PHE A 244 -5.00 -8.45 4.54
C PHE A 244 -4.15 -7.78 5.63
N LYS A 245 -3.06 -7.09 5.26
CA LYS A 245 -2.17 -6.41 6.21
C LYS A 245 -2.95 -5.46 7.14
N LYS A 246 -3.97 -4.77 6.65
CA LYS A 246 -4.81 -3.86 7.47
C LYS A 246 -5.60 -4.59 8.56
N PHE A 247 -5.98 -5.83 8.34
CA PHE A 247 -6.77 -6.64 9.27
C PHE A 247 -5.97 -7.80 9.89
N ALA A 248 -4.65 -7.78 9.74
CA ALA A 248 -3.83 -8.94 10.05
C ALA A 248 -3.92 -9.40 11.52
N SER A 249 -3.96 -8.48 12.49
CA SER A 249 -4.11 -8.89 13.91
C SER A 249 -5.50 -9.45 14.21
N ALA A 250 -6.56 -8.88 13.57
CA ALA A 250 -7.92 -9.40 13.67
C ALA A 250 -8.05 -10.84 13.11
N ILE A 251 -7.17 -11.22 12.19
CA ILE A 251 -7.15 -12.54 11.57
C ILE A 251 -6.22 -13.49 12.33
N LEU A 252 -4.98 -13.07 12.57
CA LEU A 252 -3.94 -13.95 13.11
C LEU A 252 -4.16 -14.35 14.57
N ILE A 253 -4.64 -13.39 15.40
CA ILE A 253 -4.85 -13.63 16.84
C ILE A 253 -5.88 -14.74 17.06
N PRO A 254 -7.13 -14.64 16.58
CA PRO A 254 -8.12 -15.68 16.83
C PRO A 254 -7.85 -16.99 16.07
N ARG A 255 -7.14 -16.91 14.94
CA ARG A 255 -6.89 -18.07 14.10
C ARG A 255 -5.79 -18.99 14.64
N PHE A 256 -4.75 -18.39 15.23
CA PHE A 256 -3.57 -19.13 15.69
C PHE A 256 -3.33 -19.03 17.20
N ASP A 257 -4.25 -18.42 17.94
CA ASP A 257 -4.17 -18.23 19.40
C ASP A 257 -2.82 -17.61 19.81
N VAL A 258 -2.43 -16.54 19.12
CA VAL A 258 -1.16 -15.86 19.35
C VAL A 258 -1.39 -14.51 20.04
N PRO A 259 -0.47 -14.07 20.91
CA PRO A 259 -0.55 -12.73 21.48
C PRO A 259 -0.32 -11.65 20.43
N VAL A 260 -0.76 -10.43 20.71
CA VAL A 260 -0.67 -9.26 19.80
C VAL A 260 0.76 -9.02 19.32
N GLU A 261 1.75 -9.19 20.19
CA GLU A 261 3.16 -9.03 19.86
C GLU A 261 3.62 -10.04 18.80
N ALA A 262 3.21 -11.31 18.94
CA ALA A 262 3.56 -12.36 17.98
C ALA A 262 2.87 -12.09 16.63
N ALA A 263 1.59 -11.74 16.61
CA ALA A 263 0.87 -11.35 15.41
C ALA A 263 1.55 -10.15 14.72
N SER A 264 2.00 -9.16 15.49
CA SER A 264 2.71 -7.99 14.98
C SER A 264 4.05 -8.35 14.32
N TRP A 265 4.82 -9.25 14.93
CA TRP A 265 6.06 -9.76 14.33
C TRP A 265 5.78 -10.56 13.06
N MET A 266 4.75 -11.42 13.05
CA MET A 266 4.33 -12.15 11.84
C MET A 266 4.06 -11.18 10.69
N VAL A 267 3.23 -10.16 10.89
CA VAL A 267 2.88 -9.20 9.83
C VAL A 267 4.09 -8.36 9.40
N SER A 268 4.97 -7.99 10.31
CA SER A 268 6.17 -7.20 10.01
C SER A 268 7.18 -7.96 9.11
N MET A 269 7.08 -9.29 9.03
CA MET A 269 7.87 -10.06 8.06
C MET A 269 7.59 -9.63 6.61
N LEU A 270 6.40 -9.14 6.28
CA LEU A 270 6.05 -8.67 4.93
C LEU A 270 6.93 -7.49 4.47
N PRO A 271 6.97 -6.34 5.18
CA PRO A 271 7.84 -5.23 4.77
C PRO A 271 9.32 -5.60 4.86
N PHE A 272 9.76 -6.37 5.85
CA PHE A 272 11.16 -6.82 5.93
C PHE A 272 11.54 -7.71 4.76
N ALA A 273 10.67 -8.67 4.38
CA ALA A 273 10.89 -9.50 3.21
C ALA A 273 11.04 -8.65 1.94
N THR A 274 10.22 -7.62 1.75
CA THR A 274 10.31 -6.76 0.56
C THR A 274 11.60 -5.93 0.52
N VAL A 275 12.11 -5.47 1.66
CA VAL A 275 13.40 -4.75 1.72
C VAL A 275 14.55 -5.62 1.23
N VAL A 276 14.55 -6.90 1.62
CA VAL A 276 15.64 -7.85 1.31
C VAL A 276 15.43 -8.52 -0.05
N PHE A 277 14.24 -9.08 -0.27
CA PHE A 277 14.01 -9.97 -1.42
C PHE A 277 13.57 -9.26 -2.69
N ALA A 278 12.95 -8.07 -2.63
CA ALA A 278 12.55 -7.40 -3.86
C ALA A 278 13.75 -7.00 -4.74
N PRO A 279 14.87 -6.45 -4.23
CA PRO A 279 16.06 -6.21 -5.03
C PRO A 279 16.69 -7.51 -5.55
N LEU A 280 16.75 -8.56 -4.73
CA LEU A 280 17.31 -9.86 -5.14
C LEU A 280 16.51 -10.50 -6.28
N PHE A 281 15.19 -10.49 -6.16
CA PHE A 281 14.31 -11.01 -7.21
C PHE A 281 14.35 -10.12 -8.47
N GLY A 282 14.50 -8.79 -8.33
CA GLY A 282 14.74 -7.90 -9.46
C GLY A 282 15.96 -8.36 -10.27
N ILE A 283 17.11 -8.55 -9.62
CA ILE A 283 18.33 -9.04 -10.27
C ILE A 283 18.12 -10.41 -10.94
N VAL A 284 17.37 -11.31 -10.30
CA VAL A 284 17.08 -12.65 -10.85
C VAL A 284 16.20 -12.54 -12.09
N VAL A 285 15.16 -11.71 -12.05
CA VAL A 285 14.24 -11.49 -13.17
C VAL A 285 14.97 -10.83 -14.34
N ASP A 286 15.81 -9.83 -14.09
CA ASP A 286 16.57 -9.13 -15.12
C ASP A 286 17.56 -10.05 -15.83
N LYS A 287 18.27 -10.90 -15.06
CA LYS A 287 19.28 -11.82 -15.62
C LYS A 287 18.70 -13.05 -16.31
N ILE A 288 17.69 -13.68 -15.72
CA ILE A 288 17.12 -14.95 -16.18
C ILE A 288 15.97 -14.71 -17.17
N GLY A 289 15.30 -13.55 -17.08
CA GLY A 289 14.05 -13.30 -17.77
C GLY A 289 12.88 -14.09 -17.16
N HIS A 290 12.00 -14.58 -18.01
CA HIS A 290 10.82 -15.38 -17.62
C HIS A 290 9.86 -14.65 -16.66
N GLY A 291 9.67 -13.33 -16.82
CA GLY A 291 8.87 -12.49 -15.95
C GLY A 291 7.48 -13.06 -15.65
N THR A 292 6.81 -13.63 -16.65
CA THR A 292 5.48 -14.23 -16.46
C THR A 292 5.48 -15.47 -15.57
N ARG A 293 6.56 -16.26 -15.59
CA ARG A 293 6.71 -17.42 -14.67
C ARG A 293 6.90 -16.98 -13.23
N TRP A 294 7.68 -15.91 -13.02
CA TRP A 294 7.90 -15.36 -11.68
C TRP A 294 6.62 -14.75 -11.11
N MET A 295 5.80 -14.07 -11.94
CA MET A 295 4.46 -13.61 -11.53
C MET A 295 3.57 -14.80 -11.13
N LEU A 296 3.60 -15.89 -11.89
CA LEU A 296 2.81 -17.10 -11.60
C LEU A 296 3.25 -17.74 -10.28
N ILE A 297 4.56 -17.91 -10.05
CA ILE A 297 5.10 -18.46 -8.80
C ILE A 297 4.72 -17.58 -7.61
N GLY A 298 4.89 -16.25 -7.72
CA GLY A 298 4.55 -15.34 -6.65
C GLY A 298 3.05 -15.29 -6.34
N ALA A 299 2.17 -15.38 -7.35
CA ALA A 299 0.73 -15.49 -7.15
C ALA A 299 0.34 -16.83 -6.51
N ALA A 300 1.02 -17.93 -6.87
CA ALA A 300 0.82 -19.24 -6.24
C ALA A 300 1.25 -19.24 -4.77
N LEU A 301 2.37 -18.58 -4.43
CA LEU A 301 2.82 -18.43 -3.05
C LEU A 301 1.81 -17.62 -2.22
N ALA A 302 1.27 -16.52 -2.77
CA ALA A 302 0.24 -15.73 -2.10
C ALA A 302 -1.04 -16.54 -1.87
N LEU A 303 -1.50 -17.29 -2.88
CA LEU A 303 -2.66 -18.17 -2.74
C LEU A 303 -2.40 -19.25 -1.66
N THR A 304 -1.24 -19.90 -1.68
CA THR A 304 -0.88 -20.91 -0.68
C THR A 304 -0.90 -20.32 0.73
N ALA A 305 -0.38 -19.13 0.91
CA ALA A 305 -0.39 -18.43 2.19
C ALA A 305 -1.83 -18.18 2.68
N HIS A 306 -2.71 -17.62 1.85
CA HIS A 306 -4.11 -17.40 2.23
C HIS A 306 -4.89 -18.71 2.46
N LEU A 307 -4.59 -19.78 1.70
CA LEU A 307 -5.15 -21.12 1.99
C LEU A 307 -4.71 -21.63 3.36
N MET A 308 -3.45 -21.41 3.74
CA MET A 308 -2.96 -21.79 5.08
C MET A 308 -3.65 -20.94 6.16
N LEU A 309 -3.79 -19.63 5.97
CA LEU A 309 -4.48 -18.76 6.91
C LEU A 309 -5.96 -19.16 7.07
N ALA A 310 -6.63 -19.58 5.99
CA ALA A 310 -8.02 -20.01 6.02
C ALA A 310 -8.24 -21.40 6.62
N PHE A 311 -7.40 -22.40 6.24
CA PHE A 311 -7.73 -23.81 6.42
C PHE A 311 -6.69 -24.62 7.22
N ALA A 312 -5.53 -24.06 7.58
CA ALA A 312 -4.60 -24.78 8.46
C ALA A 312 -5.22 -25.02 9.85
N PRO A 313 -4.72 -26.00 10.62
CA PRO A 313 -5.19 -26.22 12.00
C PRO A 313 -5.13 -24.95 12.84
N SER A 314 -6.23 -24.64 13.55
CA SER A 314 -6.29 -23.50 14.46
C SER A 314 -5.41 -23.71 15.69
N GLY A 315 -4.97 -22.59 16.30
CA GLY A 315 -4.12 -22.64 17.49
C GLY A 315 -2.68 -23.13 17.24
N VAL A 316 -2.24 -23.26 15.98
CA VAL A 316 -0.87 -23.67 15.64
C VAL A 316 -0.11 -22.51 14.98
N PRO A 317 0.70 -21.72 15.74
CA PRO A 317 1.38 -20.51 15.26
C PRO A 317 2.32 -20.75 14.07
N PHE A 318 2.88 -21.95 13.95
CA PHE A 318 3.78 -22.34 12.86
C PHE A 318 3.20 -22.02 11.48
N TYR A 319 1.91 -22.33 11.25
CA TYR A 319 1.25 -22.06 9.97
C TYR A 319 1.08 -20.56 9.70
N GLY A 320 0.86 -19.77 10.73
CA GLY A 320 0.83 -18.30 10.62
C GLY A 320 2.18 -17.75 10.16
N TYR A 321 3.28 -18.16 10.80
CA TYR A 321 4.63 -17.75 10.39
C TYR A 321 4.97 -18.20 8.97
N LEU A 322 4.66 -19.45 8.63
CA LEU A 322 4.94 -19.99 7.29
C LEU A 322 4.14 -19.26 6.20
N ALA A 323 2.87 -18.94 6.49
CA ALA A 323 2.04 -18.13 5.59
C ALA A 323 2.65 -16.73 5.37
N MET A 324 3.19 -16.09 6.41
CA MET A 324 3.85 -14.78 6.27
C MET A 324 5.13 -14.86 5.44
N VAL A 325 5.90 -15.95 5.54
CA VAL A 325 7.08 -16.20 4.67
C VAL A 325 6.63 -16.28 3.20
N PHE A 326 5.61 -17.08 2.90
CA PHE A 326 5.11 -17.24 1.53
C PHE A 326 4.52 -15.92 0.98
N LEU A 327 3.75 -15.19 1.80
CA LEU A 327 3.24 -13.87 1.44
C LEU A 327 4.37 -12.87 1.18
N GLY A 328 5.40 -12.85 2.02
CA GLY A 328 6.55 -11.97 1.88
C GLY A 328 7.34 -12.25 0.59
N PHE A 329 7.56 -13.53 0.25
CA PHE A 329 8.18 -13.90 -1.02
C PHE A 329 7.30 -13.52 -2.22
N GLY A 330 5.99 -13.83 -2.18
CA GLY A 330 5.05 -13.45 -3.24
C GLY A 330 5.02 -11.94 -3.44
N TYR A 331 4.94 -11.18 -2.33
CA TYR A 331 4.89 -9.72 -2.34
C TYR A 331 6.18 -9.05 -2.81
N SER A 332 7.31 -9.75 -2.76
CA SER A 332 8.58 -9.30 -3.32
C SER A 332 8.74 -9.68 -4.78
N LEU A 333 8.30 -10.89 -5.15
CA LEU A 333 8.55 -11.50 -6.46
C LEU A 333 7.63 -10.95 -7.55
N VAL A 334 6.31 -10.85 -7.28
CA VAL A 334 5.36 -10.39 -8.32
C VAL A 334 5.64 -8.96 -8.76
N PRO A 335 5.83 -7.97 -7.87
CA PRO A 335 6.19 -6.62 -8.31
C PRO A 335 7.51 -6.54 -9.07
N ALA A 336 8.52 -7.30 -8.66
CA ALA A 336 9.82 -7.34 -9.34
C ALA A 336 9.72 -7.82 -10.79
N ALA A 337 8.74 -8.66 -11.11
CA ALA A 337 8.49 -9.14 -12.47
C ALA A 337 7.43 -8.33 -13.23
N MET A 338 6.39 -7.87 -12.54
CA MET A 338 5.22 -7.24 -13.15
C MET A 338 5.50 -5.82 -13.65
N TRP A 339 6.13 -4.98 -12.82
CA TRP A 339 6.37 -3.58 -13.19
C TRP A 339 7.29 -3.44 -14.40
N PRO A 340 8.42 -4.18 -14.52
CA PRO A 340 9.26 -4.16 -15.71
C PRO A 340 8.58 -4.75 -16.96
N SER A 341 7.50 -5.51 -16.80
CA SER A 341 6.76 -6.07 -17.93
C SER A 341 5.86 -5.04 -18.64
N VAL A 342 5.47 -3.94 -17.96
CA VAL A 342 4.60 -2.92 -18.56
C VAL A 342 5.26 -2.23 -19.76
N PRO A 343 6.51 -1.73 -19.70
CA PRO A 343 7.18 -1.14 -20.85
C PRO A 343 7.37 -2.10 -22.03
N LYS A 344 7.37 -3.42 -21.79
CA LYS A 344 7.52 -4.44 -22.84
C LYS A 344 6.25 -4.63 -23.70
N ILE A 345 5.09 -4.17 -23.21
CA ILE A 345 3.78 -4.36 -23.88
C ILE A 345 3.08 -3.07 -24.28
N VAL A 346 3.61 -1.94 -23.85
CA VAL A 346 3.05 -0.61 -24.07
C VAL A 346 4.11 0.26 -24.76
N PRO A 347 3.76 1.02 -25.83
CA PRO A 347 4.67 1.96 -26.44
C PRO A 347 5.11 3.06 -25.45
N ASP A 348 6.37 3.52 -25.56
CA ASP A 348 6.98 4.54 -24.67
C ASP A 348 6.10 5.80 -24.56
N LYS A 349 5.51 6.24 -25.69
CA LYS A 349 4.63 7.43 -25.75
C LYS A 349 3.41 7.41 -24.83
N VAL A 350 2.95 6.22 -24.41
CA VAL A 350 1.76 6.07 -23.56
C VAL A 350 2.08 5.38 -22.24
N LEU A 351 3.36 5.24 -21.92
CA LEU A 351 3.82 4.52 -20.73
C LEU A 351 3.38 5.21 -19.43
N GLY A 352 3.45 6.53 -19.35
CA GLY A 352 2.96 7.31 -18.21
C GLY A 352 1.46 7.12 -17.98
N THR A 353 0.65 7.17 -19.07
CA THR A 353 -0.78 6.88 -19.02
C THR A 353 -1.06 5.44 -18.56
N ALA A 354 -0.26 4.48 -19.01
CA ALA A 354 -0.39 3.07 -18.62
C ALA A 354 -0.17 2.88 -17.12
N PHE A 355 0.91 3.42 -16.57
CA PHE A 355 1.17 3.36 -15.13
C PHE A 355 0.07 4.05 -14.32
N SER A 356 -0.37 5.23 -14.73
CA SER A 356 -1.44 5.97 -14.06
C SER A 356 -2.75 5.17 -14.04
N LEU A 357 -3.09 4.49 -15.13
CA LEU A 357 -4.28 3.65 -15.22
C LEU A 357 -4.16 2.41 -14.33
N ILE A 358 -2.99 1.76 -14.26
CA ILE A 358 -2.76 0.63 -13.37
C ILE A 358 -2.91 1.07 -11.90
N TYR A 359 -2.31 2.20 -11.50
CA TYR A 359 -2.46 2.74 -10.15
C TYR A 359 -3.91 3.13 -9.83
N TRP A 360 -4.63 3.67 -10.79
CA TRP A 360 -6.04 4.01 -10.63
C TRP A 360 -6.90 2.78 -10.31
N VAL A 361 -6.80 1.73 -11.15
CA VAL A 361 -7.57 0.48 -10.91
C VAL A 361 -7.08 -0.26 -9.64
N GLN A 362 -5.79 -0.18 -9.32
CA GLN A 362 -5.25 -0.73 -8.07
C GLN A 362 -5.89 -0.07 -6.84
N ASN A 363 -5.98 1.26 -6.83
CA ASN A 363 -6.62 2.00 -5.73
C ASN A 363 -8.11 1.67 -5.62
N LEU A 364 -8.82 1.46 -6.74
CA LEU A 364 -10.20 0.99 -6.73
C LEU A 364 -10.33 -0.37 -6.04
N GLY A 365 -9.44 -1.31 -6.36
CA GLY A 365 -9.38 -2.61 -5.68
C GLY A 365 -9.08 -2.48 -4.19
N LEU A 366 -8.06 -1.73 -3.83
CA LEU A 366 -7.68 -1.51 -2.42
C LEU A 366 -8.82 -0.88 -1.61
N MET A 367 -9.52 0.11 -2.16
CA MET A 367 -10.69 0.71 -1.54
C MET A 367 -11.78 -0.33 -1.28
N SER A 368 -12.15 -1.09 -2.31
CA SER A 368 -13.25 -2.05 -2.27
C SER A 368 -12.97 -3.21 -1.31
N PHE A 369 -11.78 -3.82 -1.38
CA PHE A 369 -11.46 -4.99 -0.56
C PHE A 369 -11.19 -4.67 0.90
N LYS A 370 -10.71 -3.47 1.25
CA LYS A 370 -10.63 -3.01 2.64
C LYS A 370 -12.03 -2.85 3.26
N MET A 371 -12.95 -2.23 2.53
CA MET A 371 -14.36 -2.09 2.99
C MET A 371 -15.03 -3.46 3.15
N LEU A 372 -14.84 -4.35 2.17
CA LEU A 372 -15.45 -5.68 2.20
C LEU A 372 -14.89 -6.53 3.34
N ALA A 373 -13.58 -6.53 3.58
CA ALA A 373 -12.95 -7.23 4.69
C ALA A 373 -13.48 -6.75 6.05
N GLY A 374 -13.54 -5.43 6.24
CA GLY A 374 -14.10 -4.85 7.47
C GLY A 374 -15.57 -5.23 7.68
N LYS A 375 -16.39 -5.23 6.64
CA LYS A 375 -17.79 -5.63 6.71
C LYS A 375 -17.95 -7.11 7.06
N ILE A 376 -17.20 -8.00 6.40
CA ILE A 376 -17.25 -9.45 6.69
C ILE A 376 -16.88 -9.72 8.16
N LEU A 377 -15.85 -9.05 8.70
CA LEU A 377 -15.48 -9.18 10.10
C LEU A 377 -16.59 -8.68 11.03
N ALA A 378 -17.14 -7.49 10.78
CA ALA A 378 -18.20 -6.92 11.58
C ALA A 378 -19.47 -7.80 11.60
N ASP A 379 -19.90 -8.28 10.42
CA ASP A 379 -21.08 -9.14 10.30
C ASP A 379 -20.88 -10.51 10.98
N SER A 380 -19.62 -10.95 11.11
CA SER A 380 -19.30 -12.23 11.78
C SER A 380 -19.20 -12.14 13.30
N ASN A 381 -19.03 -10.93 13.84
CA ASN A 381 -18.74 -10.68 15.25
C ASN A 381 -19.94 -10.10 16.01
N LEU A 382 -21.12 -10.02 15.37
CA LEU A 382 -22.33 -9.37 15.93
C LEU A 382 -22.75 -9.91 17.32
N ASP A 383 -22.39 -11.14 17.66
CA ASP A 383 -22.86 -11.78 18.90
C ASP A 383 -21.78 -12.23 19.88
N LYS A 384 -20.50 -12.29 19.54
CA LYS A 384 -19.49 -13.01 20.34
C LYS A 384 -18.09 -12.39 20.46
N GLY A 385 -17.85 -11.20 19.93
CA GLY A 385 -16.48 -10.62 19.89
C GLY A 385 -15.59 -11.31 18.87
N VAL A 386 -14.25 -11.19 19.03
CA VAL A 386 -13.24 -11.78 18.13
C VAL A 386 -13.53 -13.23 17.87
N SER A 387 -13.89 -13.59 16.63
CA SER A 387 -14.26 -14.96 16.29
C SER A 387 -13.36 -15.51 15.19
N GLU A 388 -12.90 -16.74 15.40
CA GLU A 388 -12.15 -17.48 14.37
C GLU A 388 -12.96 -17.60 13.06
N SER A 389 -14.28 -17.74 13.16
CA SER A 389 -15.16 -17.84 11.98
C SER A 389 -15.12 -16.57 11.11
N GLY A 390 -15.03 -15.39 11.70
CA GLY A 390 -14.87 -14.12 10.99
C GLY A 390 -13.54 -14.06 10.25
N ALA A 391 -12.44 -14.44 10.92
CA ALA A 391 -11.13 -14.51 10.33
C ALA A 391 -11.09 -15.46 9.11
N VAL A 392 -11.68 -16.66 9.24
CA VAL A 392 -11.76 -17.64 8.14
C VAL A 392 -12.57 -17.09 6.96
N ARG A 393 -13.72 -16.43 7.21
CA ARG A 393 -14.55 -15.85 6.13
C ARG A 393 -13.79 -14.78 5.34
N VAL A 394 -13.05 -13.91 6.01
CA VAL A 394 -12.22 -12.90 5.36
C VAL A 394 -11.09 -13.55 4.57
N GLU A 395 -10.45 -14.58 5.13
CA GLU A 395 -9.42 -15.32 4.41
C GLU A 395 -9.95 -16.06 3.18
N VAL A 396 -11.15 -16.65 3.22
CA VAL A 396 -11.81 -17.23 2.05
C VAL A 396 -12.05 -16.17 0.95
N MET A 397 -12.40 -14.95 1.32
CA MET A 397 -12.46 -13.84 0.36
C MET A 397 -11.07 -13.60 -0.27
N PHE A 398 -9.99 -13.51 0.54
CA PHE A 398 -8.64 -13.31 0.00
C PHE A 398 -8.15 -14.48 -0.85
N VAL A 399 -8.49 -15.72 -0.48
CA VAL A 399 -8.27 -16.91 -1.33
C VAL A 399 -8.91 -16.72 -2.70
N SER A 400 -10.19 -16.29 -2.74
CA SER A 400 -10.91 -16.05 -4.00
C SER A 400 -10.22 -14.97 -4.85
N VAL A 401 -9.75 -13.90 -4.22
CA VAL A 401 -8.98 -12.83 -4.87
C VAL A 401 -7.66 -13.35 -5.42
N CYS A 402 -6.93 -14.17 -4.66
CA CYS A 402 -5.68 -14.81 -5.10
C CYS A 402 -5.88 -15.82 -6.22
N VAL A 403 -7.00 -16.57 -6.22
CA VAL A 403 -7.35 -17.47 -7.33
C VAL A 403 -7.48 -16.68 -8.64
N VAL A 404 -8.18 -15.53 -8.61
CA VAL A 404 -8.27 -14.66 -9.80
C VAL A 404 -6.89 -14.15 -10.23
N ALA A 405 -6.05 -13.71 -9.27
CA ALA A 405 -4.68 -13.28 -9.57
C ALA A 405 -3.85 -14.42 -10.20
N LEU A 406 -3.95 -15.64 -9.67
CA LEU A 406 -3.25 -16.82 -10.20
C LEU A 406 -3.71 -17.16 -11.63
N VAL A 407 -5.03 -17.14 -11.89
CA VAL A 407 -5.59 -17.38 -13.23
C VAL A 407 -5.08 -16.33 -14.23
N LEU A 408 -5.03 -15.06 -13.84
CA LEU A 408 -4.49 -14.00 -14.68
C LEU A 408 -2.99 -14.17 -14.96
N ALA A 409 -2.20 -14.51 -13.93
CA ALA A 409 -0.77 -14.80 -14.08
C ALA A 409 -0.54 -16.03 -14.99
N TYR A 410 -1.35 -17.07 -14.83
CA TYR A 410 -1.31 -18.25 -15.69
C TYR A 410 -1.66 -17.94 -17.14
N ALA A 411 -2.72 -17.14 -17.36
CA ALA A 411 -3.11 -16.70 -18.70
C ALA A 411 -2.00 -15.88 -19.36
N LEU A 412 -1.36 -14.97 -18.63
CA LEU A 412 -0.20 -14.21 -19.11
C LEU A 412 0.97 -15.13 -19.47
N ASN A 413 1.26 -16.15 -18.64
CA ASN A 413 2.34 -17.11 -18.90
C ASN A 413 2.04 -17.96 -20.14
N LEU A 414 0.81 -18.47 -20.28
CA LEU A 414 0.39 -19.21 -21.49
C LEU A 414 0.50 -18.36 -22.74
N TYR A 415 0.04 -17.11 -22.65
CA TYR A 415 0.08 -16.17 -23.75
C TYR A 415 1.53 -15.87 -24.18
N SER A 416 2.42 -15.61 -23.21
CA SER A 416 3.85 -15.37 -23.48
C SER A 416 4.53 -16.57 -24.17
N ARG A 417 4.24 -17.78 -23.69
CA ARG A 417 4.78 -19.02 -24.30
C ARG A 417 4.32 -19.23 -25.76
N ARG A 418 3.07 -18.84 -26.07
CA ARG A 418 2.52 -18.95 -27.43
C ARG A 418 3.00 -17.86 -28.37
N ASN A 419 3.53 -16.78 -27.85
CA ASN A 419 3.97 -15.60 -28.61
C ASN A 419 5.38 -15.13 -28.17
N PRO A 420 6.44 -15.90 -28.45
CA PRO A 420 7.81 -15.58 -28.01
C PRO A 420 8.33 -14.22 -28.52
N GLN A 421 7.77 -13.72 -29.62
CA GLN A 421 8.12 -12.44 -30.23
C GLN A 421 7.84 -11.22 -29.33
N MET A 422 7.08 -11.41 -28.25
CA MET A 422 6.62 -10.31 -27.39
C MET A 422 7.55 -9.89 -26.28
N ARG A 423 8.73 -10.47 -26.17
CA ARG A 423 9.78 -10.08 -25.22
C ARG A 423 9.43 -10.06 -23.73
N LEU A 424 8.19 -10.47 -23.32
CA LEU A 424 7.76 -10.46 -21.91
C LEU A 424 8.67 -11.32 -21.01
N ASP A 425 9.17 -12.43 -21.55
CA ASP A 425 10.01 -13.40 -20.85
C ASP A 425 11.49 -13.30 -21.23
N LEU A 426 11.86 -12.33 -22.05
CA LEU A 426 13.27 -12.10 -22.38
C LEU A 426 13.95 -11.36 -21.22
N PRO A 427 15.21 -11.70 -20.88
CA PRO A 427 16.01 -10.92 -19.95
C PRO A 427 16.19 -9.50 -20.48
N ASP A 428 16.31 -8.54 -19.57
CA ASP A 428 16.68 -7.20 -19.95
C ASP A 428 18.15 -7.24 -20.40
N LYS A 429 18.42 -6.73 -21.60
CA LYS A 429 19.80 -6.69 -22.10
C LYS A 429 20.60 -5.79 -21.16
N SER A 430 21.62 -6.39 -20.53
CA SER A 430 22.71 -5.68 -19.87
C SER A 430 23.49 -4.79 -20.85
#